data_61e8bfd54b10d03e4f5e38dfbd535d47
#
_entry.id   61e8bfd54b10d03e4f5e38dfbd535d47
#
_cell.length_a   1.000
_cell.length_b   1.000
_cell.length_c   1.000
_cell.angle_alpha   90.00
_cell.angle_beta   90.00
_cell.angle_gamma   90.00
#
_symmetry.space_group_name_H-M   'P 1'
#
loop_
_entity.id
_entity.type
_entity.pdbx_description
1 polymer ?
#
loop_
_entity_poly.entity_id
_entity_poly.type
_entity_poly.pdbx_seq_one_letter_code
_entity_poly.pdbx_strand_id
1 'polypeptide(L)'
;QAIEITDSAPFFENFNEISSSEENFGLSGWTLKSGYATGSTATKWSVNTSSSNACDGYSLKADDARATSTAILVTPKLSFASGRTAKISFFMNRDTGTRQPNEGFKIYVNPIGDIYSYDDDNKVIINGDQTVTTLSEPILHAKRYAGTEITKTGMYEMSVNIPSEMAGQEFYVIFEAIQEYGNANYIDNIKIELISEQPKLINETKNIDLGMVKAGESASQEFILSNEGINTLNATLSVENGESSPFSVTPTMTDIAFNEQKTITVNFSSAEVNSFTGKLYIDSNGGKDTITLSAETYPATAYYETFDELSKLPDEWVVVKNGNETTYSINSSKGVNGSKCLSGSIGSWGDESTIDTIFTPVISGKVTFDFKKAGGSSDAIQAYIVTADGTQTAINTGTGSSSSWTTVNVDDVPE
;
A
#
# COMPACT_ATOMS: atom_id res chain seq x y z
N GLN A 1 22.50 2.20 33.99
CA GLN A 1 23.26 2.69 32.86
C GLN A 1 22.34 2.64 31.64
N ALA A 2 22.38 3.68 30.79
CA ALA A 2 21.61 3.68 29.57
C ALA A 2 22.16 2.65 28.57
N ILE A 3 21.26 2.07 27.74
CA ILE A 3 21.63 1.28 26.58
C ILE A 3 22.00 2.26 25.47
N GLU A 4 23.25 2.21 25.00
CA GLU A 4 23.73 3.07 23.93
C GLU A 4 23.35 2.47 22.56
N ILE A 5 22.65 3.24 21.74
CA ILE A 5 22.27 2.89 20.37
C ILE A 5 23.40 3.36 19.44
N THR A 6 23.92 2.44 18.63
CA THR A 6 24.97 2.69 17.65
C THR A 6 24.58 2.14 16.28
N ASP A 7 25.35 2.47 15.22
CA ASP A 7 25.10 1.92 13.87
C ASP A 7 25.15 0.38 13.81
N SER A 8 25.94 -0.26 14.69
CA SER A 8 26.08 -1.71 14.76
C SER A 8 25.24 -2.37 15.83
N ALA A 9 24.62 -1.60 16.74
CA ALA A 9 23.85 -2.08 17.86
C ALA A 9 22.56 -1.21 18.01
N PRO A 10 21.55 -1.43 17.18
CA PRO A 10 20.23 -0.87 17.40
C PRO A 10 19.59 -1.46 18.67
N PHE A 11 18.71 -0.72 19.31
CA PHE A 11 17.83 -1.31 20.31
C PHE A 11 16.73 -2.09 19.60
N PHE A 12 16.45 -3.32 20.04
CA PHE A 12 15.41 -4.17 19.45
C PHE A 12 14.75 -5.05 20.50
N GLU A 13 13.41 -5.08 20.50
CA GLU A 13 12.59 -5.95 21.33
C GLU A 13 11.47 -6.57 20.49
N ASN A 14 11.47 -7.89 20.36
CA ASN A 14 10.49 -8.66 19.59
C ASN A 14 9.47 -9.42 20.45
N PHE A 15 9.56 -9.28 21.76
CA PHE A 15 8.66 -9.93 22.72
C PHE A 15 8.58 -11.47 22.63
N ASN A 16 9.44 -12.14 21.89
CA ASN A 16 9.34 -13.59 21.68
C ASN A 16 9.73 -14.42 22.91
N GLU A 17 10.45 -13.80 23.86
CA GLU A 17 10.90 -14.47 25.10
C GLU A 17 10.05 -14.07 26.31
N ILE A 18 8.96 -13.29 26.15
CA ILE A 18 8.12 -12.87 27.27
C ILE A 18 7.30 -14.03 27.84
N SER A 19 7.07 -14.00 29.14
CA SER A 19 6.31 -15.03 29.87
C SER A 19 5.32 -14.42 30.85
N SER A 20 4.06 -14.84 30.79
CA SER A 20 3.02 -14.40 31.73
C SER A 20 3.26 -14.82 33.17
N SER A 21 4.20 -15.73 33.44
CA SER A 21 4.58 -16.18 34.78
C SER A 21 5.67 -15.35 35.45
N GLU A 22 6.32 -14.44 34.73
CA GLU A 22 7.41 -13.61 35.23
C GLU A 22 6.94 -12.18 35.54
N GLU A 23 7.63 -11.55 36.47
CA GLU A 23 7.43 -10.13 36.75
C GLU A 23 7.76 -9.29 35.52
N ASN A 24 6.90 -8.31 35.18
CA ASN A 24 7.00 -7.54 33.94
C ASN A 24 7.19 -8.43 32.67
N PHE A 25 6.67 -9.65 32.71
CA PHE A 25 6.80 -10.64 31.64
C PHE A 25 8.26 -11.03 31.29
N GLY A 26 9.22 -10.83 32.18
CA GLY A 26 10.64 -11.06 31.94
C GLY A 26 11.36 -9.91 31.23
N LEU A 27 10.68 -8.82 30.92
CA LEU A 27 11.24 -7.64 30.25
C LEU A 27 12.14 -6.84 31.21
N SER A 28 13.44 -7.10 31.14
CA SER A 28 14.43 -6.45 32.01
C SER A 28 14.58 -4.96 31.68
N GLY A 29 14.43 -4.11 32.70
CA GLY A 29 14.57 -2.66 32.58
C GLY A 29 13.37 -1.95 31.96
N TRP A 30 12.35 -2.67 31.51
CA TRP A 30 11.09 -2.09 31.09
C TRP A 30 10.17 -1.80 32.27
N THR A 31 9.32 -0.78 32.13
CA THR A 31 8.25 -0.49 33.08
C THR A 31 6.89 -0.63 32.39
N LEU A 32 6.02 -1.46 32.97
CA LEU A 32 4.65 -1.67 32.52
C LEU A 32 3.69 -1.21 33.60
N LYS A 33 2.77 -0.33 33.24
CA LYS A 33 1.71 0.13 34.17
C LYS A 33 0.35 0.02 33.50
N SER A 34 -0.59 -0.54 34.24
CA SER A 34 -2.02 -0.41 33.92
C SER A 34 -2.43 1.02 34.23
N GLY A 35 -3.28 1.55 33.36
CA GLY A 35 -3.63 2.93 33.47
C GLY A 35 -4.93 3.21 34.20
N TYR A 36 -5.35 4.44 34.08
CA TYR A 36 -6.62 4.95 34.56
C TYR A 36 -7.78 4.42 33.71
N ALA A 37 -8.95 4.19 34.34
CA ALA A 37 -10.19 3.91 33.65
C ALA A 37 -11.31 4.77 34.21
N THR A 38 -12.11 5.36 33.34
CA THR A 38 -13.36 6.07 33.75
C THR A 38 -14.48 5.10 34.13
N GLY A 39 -14.17 3.85 34.40
CA GLY A 39 -15.09 2.76 34.74
C GLY A 39 -14.42 1.62 35.48
N SER A 40 -15.04 0.47 35.55
CA SER A 40 -14.63 -0.63 36.45
C SER A 40 -13.43 -1.47 36.01
N THR A 41 -12.87 -1.28 34.80
CA THR A 41 -11.81 -2.16 34.31
C THR A 41 -10.78 -1.35 33.52
N ALA A 42 -9.62 -1.13 34.14
CA ALA A 42 -8.47 -0.53 33.45
C ALA A 42 -7.83 -1.53 32.50
N THR A 43 -7.36 -1.06 31.36
CA THR A 43 -6.53 -1.82 30.43
C THR A 43 -5.27 -2.32 31.13
N LYS A 44 -4.93 -3.59 30.88
CA LYS A 44 -3.73 -4.24 31.39
C LYS A 44 -2.89 -4.77 30.27
N TRP A 45 -1.59 -4.82 30.48
CA TRP A 45 -0.69 -5.54 29.61
C TRP A 45 -0.81 -7.05 29.83
N SER A 46 -0.75 -7.80 28.75
CA SER A 46 -0.74 -9.27 28.75
C SER A 46 0.08 -9.79 27.57
N VAL A 47 0.49 -11.05 27.66
CA VAL A 47 1.22 -11.73 26.57
C VAL A 47 0.22 -12.26 25.55
N ASN A 48 0.44 -11.92 24.29
CA ASN A 48 -0.28 -12.52 23.17
C ASN A 48 0.55 -13.63 22.54
N THR A 49 0.00 -14.82 22.47
CA THR A 49 0.62 -16.00 21.88
C THR A 49 -0.01 -16.37 20.52
N SER A 50 -0.91 -15.55 20.01
CA SER A 50 -1.58 -15.79 18.72
C SER A 50 -0.80 -15.14 17.59
N SER A 51 -0.39 -15.90 16.59
CA SER A 51 0.32 -15.45 15.41
C SER A 51 -0.48 -14.47 14.52
N SER A 52 -1.80 -14.36 14.72
CA SER A 52 -2.64 -13.42 13.94
C SER A 52 -2.41 -11.94 14.32
N ASN A 53 -1.85 -11.69 15.49
CA ASN A 53 -1.58 -10.35 16.03
C ASN A 53 -0.13 -10.21 16.52
N ALA A 54 0.77 -10.89 15.88
CA ALA A 54 2.22 -10.79 16.04
C ALA A 54 2.89 -10.84 14.67
N CYS A 55 4.07 -10.27 14.53
CA CYS A 55 4.88 -10.37 13.31
C CYS A 55 5.50 -11.76 13.20
N ASP A 56 6.06 -12.21 14.31
CA ASP A 56 6.55 -13.57 14.53
C ASP A 56 6.42 -13.90 16.04
N GLY A 57 6.25 -15.17 16.40
CA GLY A 57 6.20 -15.60 17.80
C GLY A 57 5.10 -14.93 18.64
N TYR A 58 5.51 -14.13 19.61
CA TYR A 58 4.62 -13.45 20.56
C TYR A 58 4.59 -11.94 20.30
N SER A 59 3.59 -11.29 20.85
CA SER A 59 3.51 -9.82 20.92
C SER A 59 3.02 -9.38 22.30
N LEU A 60 3.22 -8.12 22.64
CA LEU A 60 2.64 -7.54 23.85
C LEU A 60 1.24 -6.99 23.52
N LYS A 61 0.29 -7.26 24.38
CA LYS A 61 -1.12 -6.92 24.21
C LYS A 61 -1.58 -5.98 25.33
N ALA A 62 -2.13 -4.84 24.95
CA ALA A 62 -2.95 -4.02 25.83
C ALA A 62 -4.39 -4.50 25.72
N ASP A 63 -4.93 -5.13 26.77
CA ASP A 63 -6.23 -5.77 26.78
C ASP A 63 -7.36 -4.79 26.48
N ASP A 64 -8.44 -5.30 25.89
CA ASP A 64 -9.65 -4.53 25.66
C ASP A 64 -10.27 -4.02 26.96
N ALA A 65 -10.80 -2.82 26.91
CA ALA A 65 -11.52 -2.20 28.02
C ALA A 65 -12.92 -1.79 27.58
N ARG A 66 -13.87 -1.86 28.51
CA ARG A 66 -15.26 -1.41 28.29
C ARG A 66 -15.48 0.06 28.63
N ALA A 67 -14.42 0.83 28.73
CA ALA A 67 -14.39 2.26 28.98
C ALA A 67 -13.14 2.86 28.38
N THR A 68 -13.08 4.18 28.23
CA THR A 68 -11.82 4.85 27.90
C THR A 68 -10.79 4.52 28.97
N SER A 69 -9.71 3.89 28.58
CA SER A 69 -8.65 3.40 29.45
C SER A 69 -7.32 3.42 28.73
N THR A 70 -6.24 3.51 29.49
CA THR A 70 -4.88 3.53 28.98
C THR A 70 -4.00 2.53 29.70
N ALA A 71 -2.91 2.11 29.04
CA ALA A 71 -1.83 1.36 29.66
C ALA A 71 -0.50 1.86 29.11
N ILE A 72 0.54 1.86 29.92
CA ILE A 72 1.82 2.46 29.57
C ILE A 72 2.92 1.42 29.59
N LEU A 73 3.74 1.46 28.53
CA LEU A 73 4.96 0.69 28.37
C LEU A 73 6.13 1.68 28.20
N VAL A 74 7.14 1.56 29.05
CA VAL A 74 8.34 2.40 29.01
C VAL A 74 9.55 1.52 28.73
N THR A 75 10.34 1.91 27.76
CA THR A 75 11.60 1.23 27.44
C THR A 75 12.60 1.28 28.59
N PRO A 76 13.62 0.44 28.62
CA PRO A 76 14.85 0.73 29.36
C PRO A 76 15.39 2.12 28.98
N LYS A 77 16.21 2.69 29.86
CA LYS A 77 16.90 3.94 29.55
C LYS A 77 17.81 3.78 28.35
N LEU A 78 17.69 4.68 27.40
CA LEU A 78 18.40 4.66 26.11
C LEU A 78 19.25 5.92 25.96
N SER A 79 20.24 5.88 25.08
CA SER A 79 21.02 7.03 24.66
C SER A 79 21.57 6.81 23.25
N PHE A 80 21.92 7.88 22.55
CA PHE A 80 22.72 7.86 21.34
C PHE A 80 23.61 9.11 21.25
N ALA A 81 24.65 9.05 20.44
CA ALA A 81 25.65 10.10 20.35
C ALA A 81 25.08 11.45 19.89
N SER A 82 25.65 12.53 20.42
CA SER A 82 25.34 13.91 19.99
C SER A 82 25.58 14.08 18.47
N GLY A 83 24.73 14.87 17.84
CA GLY A 83 24.80 15.13 16.40
C GLY A 83 24.28 13.99 15.51
N ARG A 84 23.82 12.89 16.08
CA ARG A 84 23.16 11.80 15.35
C ARG A 84 21.65 11.96 15.37
N THR A 85 20.99 11.34 14.42
CA THR A 85 19.53 11.22 14.36
C THR A 85 19.13 9.77 14.51
N ALA A 86 18.06 9.52 15.26
CA ALA A 86 17.51 8.18 15.46
C ALA A 86 16.03 8.13 15.12
N LYS A 87 15.53 6.96 14.76
CA LYS A 87 14.11 6.69 14.57
C LYS A 87 13.63 5.52 15.43
N ILE A 88 12.36 5.58 15.78
CA ILE A 88 11.62 4.48 16.37
C ILE A 88 10.80 3.84 15.26
N SER A 89 10.83 2.51 15.16
CA SER A 89 9.84 1.75 14.41
C SER A 89 9.25 0.65 15.29
N PHE A 90 8.02 0.28 15.06
CA PHE A 90 7.32 -0.81 15.74
C PHE A 90 6.16 -1.29 14.90
N PHE A 91 5.73 -2.51 15.11
CA PHE A 91 4.52 -3.02 14.49
C PHE A 91 3.34 -2.92 15.45
N MET A 92 2.19 -2.53 14.92
CA MET A 92 0.93 -2.56 15.66
C MET A 92 -0.18 -3.13 14.78
N ASN A 93 -1.20 -3.71 15.41
CA ASN A 93 -2.38 -4.10 14.67
C ASN A 93 -3.19 -2.87 14.24
N ARG A 94 -3.58 -2.85 12.98
CA ARG A 94 -4.49 -1.84 12.42
C ARG A 94 -5.71 -2.51 11.80
N ASP A 95 -6.88 -1.91 12.01
CA ASP A 95 -8.16 -2.37 11.50
C ASP A 95 -8.69 -1.41 10.44
N THR A 96 -9.34 -1.97 9.45
CA THR A 96 -10.12 -1.19 8.47
C THR A 96 -11.32 -0.54 9.15
N GLY A 97 -11.70 0.65 8.69
CA GLY A 97 -12.86 1.39 9.21
C GLY A 97 -12.50 2.59 10.08
N THR A 98 -13.51 3.22 10.67
CA THR A 98 -13.41 4.52 11.35
C THR A 98 -13.95 4.49 12.78
N ARG A 99 -14.03 3.31 13.38
CA ARG A 99 -14.45 3.17 14.79
C ARG A 99 -13.38 3.76 15.70
N GLN A 100 -13.76 4.26 16.86
CA GLN A 100 -12.85 4.65 17.95
C GLN A 100 -11.63 5.48 17.46
N PRO A 101 -11.82 6.75 17.11
CA PRO A 101 -10.82 7.54 16.37
C PRO A 101 -9.51 7.79 17.12
N ASN A 102 -9.47 7.59 18.43
CA ASN A 102 -8.27 7.80 19.24
C ASN A 102 -7.59 6.49 19.68
N GLU A 103 -8.20 5.33 19.42
CA GLU A 103 -7.64 4.04 19.80
C GLU A 103 -6.33 3.75 19.06
N GLY A 104 -5.34 3.19 19.77
CA GLY A 104 -4.01 2.91 19.26
C GLY A 104 -2.92 3.23 20.26
N PHE A 105 -1.79 3.76 19.77
CA PHE A 105 -0.64 4.11 20.59
C PHE A 105 -0.25 5.57 20.41
N LYS A 106 -0.09 6.30 21.50
CA LYS A 106 0.67 7.55 21.52
C LYS A 106 2.10 7.26 21.96
N ILE A 107 3.06 7.83 21.26
CA ILE A 107 4.48 7.64 21.50
C ILE A 107 5.07 8.96 22.00
N TYR A 108 5.79 8.88 23.10
CA TYR A 108 6.50 10.02 23.69
C TYR A 108 7.97 9.66 23.87
N VAL A 109 8.82 10.68 23.83
CA VAL A 109 10.24 10.57 24.20
C VAL A 109 10.53 11.56 25.30
N ASN A 110 11.10 11.10 26.40
CA ASN A 110 11.30 11.92 27.59
C ASN A 110 12.57 11.49 28.35
N PRO A 111 13.37 12.43 28.88
CA PRO A 111 14.52 12.10 29.71
C PRO A 111 14.17 11.49 31.09
N ILE A 112 12.91 11.57 31.48
CA ILE A 112 12.40 10.97 32.72
C ILE A 112 11.44 9.85 32.37
N GLY A 113 11.74 8.62 32.82
CA GLY A 113 10.92 7.43 32.54
C GLY A 113 10.09 6.96 33.76
N ASP A 114 10.22 7.64 34.88
CA ASP A 114 9.48 7.26 36.09
C ASP A 114 8.06 7.82 36.05
N ILE A 115 7.13 6.98 35.62
CA ILE A 115 5.72 7.34 35.47
C ILE A 115 4.99 7.08 36.80
N TYR A 116 4.45 8.10 37.37
CA TYR A 116 3.89 8.06 38.71
C TYR A 116 2.39 7.81 38.77
N SER A 117 1.59 8.52 37.96
CA SER A 117 0.13 8.39 37.93
C SER A 117 -0.46 9.11 36.71
N TYR A 118 -1.80 9.24 36.70
CA TYR A 118 -2.52 10.13 35.80
C TYR A 118 -3.09 11.31 36.62
N ASP A 119 -3.10 12.50 36.01
CA ASP A 119 -3.78 13.66 36.62
C ASP A 119 -5.31 13.56 36.45
N ASP A 120 -6.04 14.54 37.03
CA ASP A 120 -7.50 14.61 36.95
C ASP A 120 -8.03 14.76 35.50
N ASP A 121 -7.19 15.23 34.57
CA ASP A 121 -7.49 15.35 33.13
C ASP A 121 -7.08 14.09 32.33
N ASN A 122 -6.69 13.00 33.01
CA ASN A 122 -6.19 11.75 32.39
C ASN A 122 -4.87 11.91 31.62
N LYS A 123 -4.06 12.87 31.96
CA LYS A 123 -2.72 13.02 31.38
C LYS A 123 -1.71 12.24 32.18
N VAL A 124 -0.75 11.64 31.51
CA VAL A 124 0.34 10.89 32.12
C VAL A 124 1.22 11.83 32.93
N ILE A 125 1.37 11.54 34.22
CA ILE A 125 2.25 12.28 35.12
C ILE A 125 3.58 11.54 35.24
N ILE A 126 4.67 12.25 34.99
CA ILE A 126 6.03 11.78 35.20
C ILE A 126 6.55 12.40 36.49
N ASN A 127 7.10 11.59 37.38
CA ASN A 127 7.72 12.04 38.61
C ASN A 127 9.26 11.97 38.46
N GLY A 128 9.89 13.15 38.36
CA GLY A 128 11.32 13.30 38.52
C GLY A 128 11.58 14.25 39.66
N ASP A 129 12.29 13.82 40.72
CA ASP A 129 12.74 14.64 41.86
C ASP A 129 11.67 15.57 42.46
N GLN A 130 10.46 15.04 42.65
CA GLN A 130 9.31 15.74 43.27
C GLN A 130 8.66 16.82 42.38
N THR A 131 9.07 17.01 41.18
CA THR A 131 8.35 17.86 40.21
C THR A 131 7.46 16.98 39.31
N VAL A 132 6.17 17.12 39.47
CA VAL A 132 5.18 16.46 38.62
C VAL A 132 5.12 17.19 37.28
N THR A 133 5.46 16.51 36.18
CA THR A 133 5.38 17.09 34.86
C THR A 133 4.46 16.23 33.99
N THR A 134 3.49 16.85 33.39
CA THR A 134 2.65 16.17 32.37
C THR A 134 3.48 15.89 31.14
N LEU A 135 3.31 14.70 30.53
CA LEU A 135 3.88 14.47 29.19
C LEU A 135 3.36 15.55 28.23
N SER A 136 4.29 16.15 27.51
CA SER A 136 3.97 17.05 26.39
C SER A 136 3.24 16.29 25.27
N GLU A 137 3.02 16.96 24.15
CA GLU A 137 2.42 16.34 22.96
C GLU A 137 3.18 15.08 22.51
N PRO A 138 2.47 14.02 22.11
CA PRO A 138 3.11 12.82 21.58
C PRO A 138 3.84 13.13 20.27
N ILE A 139 4.99 12.51 20.06
CA ILE A 139 5.71 12.61 18.79
C ILE A 139 5.02 11.83 17.66
N LEU A 140 4.16 10.86 18.03
CA LEU A 140 3.32 10.10 17.10
C LEU A 140 2.04 9.65 17.81
N HIS A 141 0.90 9.77 17.14
CA HIS A 141 -0.33 9.06 17.49
C HIS A 141 -0.63 8.02 16.40
N ALA A 142 -0.18 6.80 16.60
CA ALA A 142 -0.39 5.67 15.73
C ALA A 142 -1.81 5.10 15.95
N LYS A 143 -2.72 5.42 15.06
CA LYS A 143 -4.14 5.04 15.18
C LYS A 143 -4.38 3.60 14.73
N ARG A 144 -5.18 2.86 15.50
CA ARG A 144 -5.60 1.52 15.15
C ARG A 144 -6.55 1.50 13.95
N TYR A 145 -7.57 2.34 13.97
CA TYR A 145 -8.55 2.44 12.88
C TYR A 145 -8.08 3.45 11.86
N ALA A 146 -7.71 2.95 10.68
CA ALA A 146 -6.99 3.70 9.67
C ALA A 146 -7.89 4.26 8.54
N GLY A 147 -9.22 4.12 8.68
CA GLY A 147 -10.15 4.57 7.63
C GLY A 147 -9.90 3.84 6.31
N THR A 148 -9.54 4.61 5.28
CA THR A 148 -9.22 4.10 3.94
C THR A 148 -7.72 3.92 3.69
N GLU A 149 -6.86 4.23 4.67
CA GLU A 149 -5.39 4.12 4.51
C GLU A 149 -4.91 2.68 4.34
N ILE A 150 -5.68 1.71 4.83
CA ILE A 150 -5.37 0.29 4.70
C ILE A 150 -6.58 -0.46 4.13
N THR A 151 -6.31 -1.50 3.37
CA THR A 151 -7.34 -2.33 2.71
C THR A 151 -7.62 -3.62 3.45
N LYS A 152 -6.77 -4.00 4.41
CA LYS A 152 -6.87 -5.27 5.16
C LYS A 152 -6.40 -5.07 6.59
N THR A 153 -7.12 -5.66 7.55
CA THR A 153 -6.69 -5.75 8.96
C THR A 153 -5.42 -6.59 9.08
N GLY A 154 -4.47 -6.14 9.91
CA GLY A 154 -3.22 -6.85 10.15
C GLY A 154 -2.22 -6.05 10.98
N MET A 155 -0.99 -6.57 11.09
CA MET A 155 0.13 -5.87 11.70
C MET A 155 0.78 -4.95 10.66
N TYR A 156 0.99 -3.69 11.03
CA TYR A 156 1.58 -2.65 10.19
C TYR A 156 2.74 -1.97 10.91
N GLU A 157 3.81 -1.71 10.19
CA GLU A 157 4.92 -0.94 10.70
C GLU A 157 4.55 0.54 10.81
N MET A 158 4.86 1.11 11.98
CA MET A 158 4.76 2.53 12.26
C MET A 158 6.15 3.05 12.57
N SER A 159 6.46 4.27 12.17
CA SER A 159 7.75 4.86 12.48
C SER A 159 7.68 6.37 12.72
N VAL A 160 8.60 6.88 13.52
CA VAL A 160 8.75 8.31 13.81
C VAL A 160 10.20 8.61 14.21
N ASN A 161 10.68 9.79 13.83
CA ASN A 161 12.01 10.23 14.25
C ASN A 161 12.01 10.65 15.72
N ILE A 162 13.09 10.32 16.42
CA ILE A 162 13.34 10.84 17.77
C ILE A 162 13.69 12.32 17.67
N PRO A 163 13.13 13.19 18.53
CA PRO A 163 13.47 14.60 18.55
C PRO A 163 14.98 14.83 18.68
N SER A 164 15.51 15.76 17.90
CA SER A 164 16.96 16.01 17.81
C SER A 164 17.60 16.46 19.12
N GLU A 165 16.80 17.04 20.03
CA GLU A 165 17.23 17.43 21.37
C GLU A 165 17.61 16.26 22.28
N MET A 166 17.22 15.04 21.92
CA MET A 166 17.61 13.81 22.64
C MET A 166 19.01 13.34 22.27
N ALA A 167 19.60 13.85 21.21
CA ALA A 167 20.97 13.49 20.82
C ALA A 167 22.00 13.88 21.90
N GLY A 168 22.76 12.92 22.37
CA GLY A 168 23.71 13.09 23.45
C GLY A 168 23.10 13.10 24.86
N GLN A 169 21.81 12.80 24.99
CA GLN A 169 21.11 12.68 26.27
C GLN A 169 20.67 11.26 26.56
N GLU A 170 20.41 10.94 27.82
CA GLU A 170 19.68 9.75 28.23
C GLU A 170 18.18 10.03 28.16
N PHE A 171 17.41 9.08 27.61
CA PHE A 171 15.97 9.22 27.44
C PHE A 171 15.25 7.86 27.55
N TYR A 172 13.93 7.93 27.59
CA TYR A 172 13.03 6.79 27.51
C TYR A 172 12.04 7.01 26.37
N VAL A 173 11.61 5.91 25.75
CA VAL A 173 10.45 5.91 24.85
C VAL A 173 9.25 5.37 25.61
N ILE A 174 8.16 6.08 25.55
CA ILE A 174 6.94 5.78 26.28
C ILE A 174 5.83 5.51 25.27
N PHE A 175 5.24 4.32 25.32
CA PHE A 175 4.09 3.93 24.54
C PHE A 175 2.86 3.95 25.43
N GLU A 176 1.93 4.85 25.17
CA GLU A 176 0.63 4.91 25.81
C GLU A 176 -0.40 4.23 24.93
N ALA A 177 -0.83 3.02 25.29
CA ALA A 177 -1.93 2.33 24.63
C ALA A 177 -3.25 2.96 25.05
N ILE A 178 -4.07 3.36 24.08
CA ILE A 178 -5.39 3.97 24.30
C ILE A 178 -6.46 2.99 23.87
N GLN A 179 -7.41 2.72 24.76
CA GLN A 179 -8.59 1.90 24.53
C GLN A 179 -9.85 2.76 24.65
N GLU A 180 -10.77 2.63 23.68
CA GLU A 180 -12.04 3.37 23.65
C GLU A 180 -13.20 2.41 23.31
N TYR A 181 -13.47 1.39 24.14
CA TYR A 181 -14.49 0.35 23.88
C TYR A 181 -14.22 -0.56 22.66
N GLY A 182 -13.00 -0.57 22.16
CA GLY A 182 -12.59 -1.39 21.03
C GLY A 182 -12.03 -2.75 21.45
N ASN A 183 -11.35 -3.38 20.50
CA ASN A 183 -10.59 -4.60 20.75
C ASN A 183 -9.20 -4.26 21.33
N ALA A 184 -8.47 -5.26 21.81
CA ALA A 184 -7.11 -5.07 22.32
C ALA A 184 -6.15 -4.48 21.27
N ASN A 185 -5.23 -3.62 21.71
CA ASN A 185 -4.11 -3.16 20.90
C ASN A 185 -2.91 -4.08 21.08
N TYR A 186 -2.22 -4.40 19.99
CA TYR A 186 -1.04 -5.25 19.98
C TYR A 186 0.15 -4.46 19.47
N ILE A 187 1.31 -4.67 20.08
CA ILE A 187 2.58 -4.08 19.67
C ILE A 187 3.67 -5.15 19.61
N ASP A 188 4.54 -5.04 18.61
CA ASP A 188 5.59 -6.00 18.35
C ASP A 188 6.78 -5.35 17.65
N ASN A 189 7.94 -6.01 17.68
CA ASN A 189 9.16 -5.61 16.97
C ASN A 189 9.50 -4.13 17.15
N ILE A 190 9.60 -3.66 18.40
CA ILE A 190 10.06 -2.31 18.69
C ILE A 190 11.54 -2.20 18.36
N LYS A 191 11.88 -1.33 17.43
CA LYS A 191 13.26 -1.05 17.03
C LYS A 191 13.58 0.43 17.15
N ILE A 192 14.75 0.76 17.72
CA ILE A 192 15.27 2.11 17.73
C ILE A 192 16.68 2.04 17.15
N GLU A 193 16.88 2.77 16.07
CA GLU A 193 18.12 2.73 15.30
C GLU A 193 18.57 4.12 14.88
N LEU A 194 19.87 4.29 14.70
CA LEU A 194 20.42 5.50 14.12
C LEU A 194 20.07 5.58 12.64
N ILE A 195 19.65 6.76 12.20
CA ILE A 195 19.47 7.03 10.78
C ILE A 195 20.86 7.26 10.17
N SER A 196 21.12 6.62 9.05
CA SER A 196 22.39 6.75 8.33
C SER A 196 22.65 8.22 7.96
N GLU A 197 23.85 8.71 8.25
CA GLU A 197 24.29 10.01 7.73
C GLU A 197 24.46 9.99 6.21
N GLN A 198 24.84 8.82 5.67
CA GLN A 198 24.94 8.66 4.23
C GLN A 198 23.55 8.71 3.60
N PRO A 199 23.42 9.28 2.40
CA PRO A 199 22.18 9.19 1.65
C PRO A 199 21.77 7.72 1.48
N LYS A 200 20.46 7.46 1.46
CA LYS A 200 19.95 6.10 1.23
C LYS A 200 18.82 6.16 0.21
N LEU A 201 19.10 5.65 -0.98
CA LEU A 201 18.11 5.55 -2.05
C LEU A 201 17.05 4.50 -1.69
N ILE A 202 15.78 4.90 -1.74
CA ILE A 202 14.63 4.01 -1.66
C ILE A 202 13.84 4.10 -2.96
N ASN A 203 13.65 2.93 -3.58
CA ASN A 203 12.83 2.72 -4.77
C ASN A 203 12.10 1.38 -4.68
N GLU A 204 10.78 1.44 -4.55
CA GLU A 204 9.93 0.24 -4.48
C GLU A 204 9.53 -0.26 -5.87
N THR A 205 9.61 0.59 -6.89
CA THR A 205 9.22 0.28 -8.26
C THR A 205 10.30 -0.53 -8.96
N LYS A 206 9.99 -1.72 -9.42
CA LYS A 206 10.95 -2.58 -10.15
C LYS A 206 10.61 -2.76 -11.62
N ASN A 207 9.36 -2.54 -11.98
CA ASN A 207 8.87 -2.66 -13.35
C ASN A 207 7.90 -1.52 -13.65
N ILE A 208 7.98 -0.97 -14.84
CA ILE A 208 7.01 -0.02 -15.39
C ILE A 208 6.55 -0.56 -16.74
N ASP A 209 5.27 -0.85 -16.85
CA ASP A 209 4.62 -1.26 -18.09
C ASP A 209 3.70 -0.13 -18.57
N LEU A 210 4.05 0.49 -19.69
CA LEU A 210 3.29 1.58 -20.29
C LEU A 210 2.14 1.07 -21.19
N GLY A 211 1.97 -0.26 -21.25
CA GLY A 211 0.87 -0.93 -21.94
C GLY A 211 0.90 -0.77 -23.44
N MET A 212 -0.29 -0.82 -24.03
CA MET A 212 -0.51 -0.68 -25.47
C MET A 212 -0.65 0.79 -25.87
N VAL A 213 0.23 1.28 -26.72
CA VAL A 213 0.27 2.68 -27.17
C VAL A 213 0.06 2.73 -28.67
N LYS A 214 -0.74 3.66 -29.15
CA LYS A 214 -0.93 3.83 -30.59
C LYS A 214 0.33 4.38 -31.24
N ALA A 215 0.77 3.77 -32.33
CA ALA A 215 2.00 4.19 -33.02
C ALA A 215 1.96 5.69 -33.39
N GLY A 216 2.99 6.43 -32.96
CA GLY A 216 3.07 7.88 -33.09
C GLY A 216 2.50 8.68 -31.92
N GLU A 217 1.82 8.04 -30.98
CA GLU A 217 1.38 8.66 -29.72
C GLU A 217 2.39 8.42 -28.60
N SER A 218 2.15 8.99 -27.44
CA SER A 218 3.02 8.84 -26.26
C SER A 218 2.22 8.40 -25.05
N ALA A 219 2.87 7.65 -24.17
CA ALA A 219 2.38 7.28 -22.86
C ALA A 219 3.38 7.68 -21.78
N SER A 220 2.92 7.88 -20.55
CA SER A 220 3.79 8.17 -19.42
C SER A 220 3.28 7.51 -18.14
N GLN A 221 4.21 7.17 -17.24
CA GLN A 221 3.92 6.67 -15.91
C GLN A 221 4.88 7.26 -14.90
N GLU A 222 4.37 7.55 -13.72
CA GLU A 222 5.15 8.12 -12.62
C GLU A 222 5.53 7.05 -11.59
N PHE A 223 6.68 7.26 -10.95
CA PHE A 223 7.10 6.52 -9.76
C PHE A 223 7.82 7.45 -8.79
N ILE A 224 8.04 6.98 -7.57
CA ILE A 224 8.58 7.80 -6.49
C ILE A 224 9.97 7.28 -6.09
N LEU A 225 10.91 8.21 -5.95
CA LEU A 225 12.17 8.00 -5.24
C LEU A 225 12.15 8.74 -3.92
N SER A 226 12.74 8.16 -2.88
CA SER A 226 12.90 8.82 -1.59
C SER A 226 14.30 8.60 -1.00
N ASN A 227 14.63 9.45 -0.02
CA ASN A 227 15.90 9.40 0.70
C ASN A 227 15.64 9.19 2.20
N GLU A 228 16.08 8.05 2.73
CA GLU A 228 16.05 7.76 4.17
C GLU A 228 17.36 8.11 4.90
N GLY A 229 18.38 8.59 4.21
CA GLY A 229 19.63 9.06 4.83
C GLY A 229 19.64 10.57 5.06
N ILE A 230 20.39 11.05 6.06
CA ILE A 230 20.38 12.46 6.49
C ILE A 230 20.91 13.39 5.41
N ASN A 231 22.02 12.99 4.78
CA ASN A 231 22.61 13.81 3.71
C ASN A 231 21.78 13.73 2.43
N THR A 232 21.85 14.80 1.65
CA THR A 232 21.12 14.88 0.38
C THR A 232 21.50 13.76 -0.57
N LEU A 233 20.51 13.07 -1.10
CA LEU A 233 20.65 12.08 -2.16
C LEU A 233 20.69 12.81 -3.50
N ASN A 234 21.80 12.67 -4.24
CA ASN A 234 21.93 13.17 -5.59
C ASN A 234 21.78 11.99 -6.54
N ALA A 235 20.74 11.98 -7.34
CA ALA A 235 20.44 10.89 -8.27
C ALA A 235 20.49 11.36 -9.72
N THR A 236 21.11 10.52 -10.57
CA THR A 236 21.10 10.64 -12.02
C THR A 236 20.31 9.47 -12.60
N LEU A 237 19.40 9.79 -13.51
CA LEU A 237 18.54 8.83 -14.14
C LEU A 237 18.83 8.76 -15.64
N SER A 238 18.94 7.57 -16.18
CA SER A 238 19.21 7.37 -17.61
C SER A 238 18.51 6.11 -18.10
N VAL A 239 18.04 6.14 -19.34
CA VAL A 239 17.46 4.96 -19.99
C VAL A 239 18.53 4.23 -20.82
N GLU A 240 18.36 2.94 -20.95
CA GLU A 240 19.17 2.10 -21.83
C GLU A 240 19.14 2.64 -23.28
N ASN A 241 20.27 2.68 -23.95
CA ASN A 241 20.47 3.26 -25.29
C ASN A 241 20.27 4.80 -25.40
N GLY A 242 20.04 5.51 -24.29
CA GLY A 242 19.98 6.97 -24.26
C GLY A 242 18.98 7.56 -25.26
N GLU A 243 19.43 8.51 -26.10
CA GLU A 243 18.57 9.19 -27.09
C GLU A 243 18.01 8.28 -28.20
N SER A 244 18.56 7.07 -28.39
CA SER A 244 18.06 6.08 -29.34
C SER A 244 16.97 5.19 -28.74
N SER A 245 16.67 5.36 -27.46
CA SER A 245 15.59 4.62 -26.78
C SER A 245 14.23 5.22 -27.07
N PRO A 246 13.18 4.43 -27.28
CA PRO A 246 11.81 4.93 -27.32
C PRO A 246 11.33 5.38 -25.92
N PHE A 247 12.06 5.02 -24.86
CA PHE A 247 11.80 5.46 -23.50
C PHE A 247 12.65 6.69 -23.18
N SER A 248 12.10 7.55 -22.30
CA SER A 248 12.84 8.67 -21.70
C SER A 248 12.40 8.87 -20.27
N VAL A 249 13.19 9.60 -19.50
CA VAL A 249 12.91 9.88 -18.08
C VAL A 249 13.03 11.37 -17.79
N THR A 250 12.17 11.88 -16.92
CA THR A 250 12.17 13.27 -16.48
C THR A 250 11.86 13.36 -15.00
N PRO A 251 12.66 14.07 -14.19
CA PRO A 251 13.96 14.68 -14.55
C PRO A 251 15.06 13.63 -14.72
N THR A 252 16.14 13.97 -15.41
CA THR A 252 17.35 13.13 -15.55
C THR A 252 18.31 13.27 -14.36
N MET A 253 18.17 14.32 -13.55
CA MET A 253 18.92 14.56 -12.33
C MET A 253 17.98 15.13 -11.27
N THR A 254 18.15 14.71 -10.04
CA THR A 254 17.37 15.22 -8.90
C THR A 254 18.14 15.11 -7.59
N ASP A 255 17.90 16.09 -6.71
CA ASP A 255 18.37 16.11 -5.34
C ASP A 255 17.18 15.83 -4.42
N ILE A 256 17.37 14.92 -3.48
CA ILE A 256 16.31 14.49 -2.55
C ILE A 256 16.84 14.68 -1.12
N ALA A 257 16.25 15.60 -0.39
CA ALA A 257 16.59 15.82 1.00
C ALA A 257 16.12 14.66 1.90
N PHE A 258 16.58 14.65 3.14
CA PHE A 258 16.15 13.65 4.13
C PHE A 258 14.62 13.59 4.27
N ASN A 259 14.05 12.39 4.20
CA ASN A 259 12.61 12.13 4.23
C ASN A 259 11.78 12.81 3.11
N GLU A 260 12.45 13.38 2.11
CA GLU A 260 11.78 13.92 0.93
C GLU A 260 11.49 12.81 -0.08
N GLN A 261 10.44 13.03 -0.87
CA GLN A 261 10.05 12.19 -2.00
C GLN A 261 10.07 13.02 -3.28
N LYS A 262 10.51 12.41 -4.38
CA LYS A 262 10.48 13.00 -5.72
C LYS A 262 9.74 12.09 -6.68
N THR A 263 8.80 12.69 -7.39
CA THR A 263 8.12 12.04 -8.51
C THR A 263 9.01 12.09 -9.74
N ILE A 264 9.17 10.95 -10.37
CA ILE A 264 9.92 10.74 -11.61
C ILE A 264 8.94 10.23 -12.65
N THR A 265 8.98 10.78 -13.85
CA THR A 265 8.12 10.39 -14.98
C THR A 265 8.93 9.62 -16.01
N VAL A 266 8.49 8.43 -16.35
CA VAL A 266 8.95 7.68 -17.53
C VAL A 266 7.99 7.95 -18.68
N ASN A 267 8.53 8.32 -19.82
CA ASN A 267 7.78 8.54 -21.05
C ASN A 267 8.17 7.50 -22.09
N PHE A 268 7.24 7.15 -22.95
CA PHE A 268 7.43 6.30 -24.11
C PHE A 268 6.79 6.91 -25.35
N SER A 269 7.43 6.78 -26.48
CA SER A 269 6.84 7.11 -27.79
C SER A 269 7.58 6.36 -28.89
N SER A 270 6.84 5.76 -29.82
CA SER A 270 7.40 5.14 -31.03
C SER A 270 6.41 5.20 -32.19
N ALA A 271 6.90 5.46 -33.38
CA ALA A 271 6.12 5.34 -34.62
C ALA A 271 6.15 3.92 -35.22
N GLU A 272 7.03 3.05 -34.74
CA GLU A 272 7.12 1.66 -35.18
C GLU A 272 6.11 0.79 -34.40
N VAL A 273 5.53 -0.19 -35.08
CA VAL A 273 4.64 -1.19 -34.47
C VAL A 273 5.48 -2.36 -33.98
N ASN A 274 5.70 -2.45 -32.71
CA ASN A 274 6.56 -3.46 -32.10
C ASN A 274 6.29 -3.59 -30.58
N SER A 275 6.87 -4.62 -29.98
CA SER A 275 7.02 -4.72 -28.50
C SER A 275 8.37 -4.15 -28.12
N PHE A 276 8.39 -3.26 -27.13
CA PHE A 276 9.59 -2.56 -26.67
C PHE A 276 9.89 -2.93 -25.22
N THR A 277 11.15 -3.18 -24.96
CA THR A 277 11.68 -3.36 -23.61
C THR A 277 12.92 -2.53 -23.42
N GLY A 278 13.20 -2.11 -22.19
CA GLY A 278 14.38 -1.34 -21.85
C GLY A 278 14.63 -1.33 -20.36
N LYS A 279 15.65 -0.58 -19.95
CA LYS A 279 15.99 -0.39 -18.55
C LYS A 279 16.14 1.09 -18.25
N LEU A 280 15.63 1.48 -17.10
CA LEU A 280 15.92 2.76 -16.45
C LEU A 280 16.96 2.50 -15.35
N TYR A 281 18.10 3.16 -15.45
CA TYR A 281 19.16 3.12 -14.44
C TYR A 281 19.04 4.32 -13.52
N ILE A 282 19.14 4.08 -12.24
CA ILE A 282 19.21 5.08 -11.17
C ILE A 282 20.59 4.95 -10.55
N ASP A 283 21.42 5.97 -10.69
CA ASP A 283 22.77 6.05 -10.09
C ASP A 283 22.80 7.21 -9.11
N SER A 284 23.13 6.94 -7.85
CA SER A 284 23.16 7.96 -6.82
C SER A 284 24.26 7.75 -5.81
N ASN A 285 24.55 8.81 -5.03
CA ASN A 285 25.46 8.73 -3.89
C ASN A 285 24.88 7.94 -2.70
N GLY A 286 23.64 7.50 -2.78
CA GLY A 286 22.94 6.65 -1.78
C GLY A 286 22.62 5.24 -2.26
N GLY A 287 23.15 4.82 -3.41
CA GLY A 287 22.94 3.50 -4.00
C GLY A 287 22.58 3.57 -5.48
N LYS A 288 22.43 2.39 -6.07
CA LYS A 288 22.05 2.21 -7.48
C LYS A 288 20.86 1.27 -7.57
N ASP A 289 20.00 1.50 -8.56
CA ASP A 289 18.87 0.63 -8.84
C ASP A 289 18.56 0.60 -10.34
N THR A 290 17.71 -0.36 -10.74
CA THR A 290 17.32 -0.55 -12.13
C THR A 290 15.84 -0.92 -12.18
N ILE A 291 15.10 -0.24 -13.05
CA ILE A 291 13.69 -0.52 -13.33
C ILE A 291 13.59 -1.09 -14.74
N THR A 292 12.86 -2.19 -14.90
CA THR A 292 12.54 -2.75 -16.22
C THR A 292 11.39 -1.97 -16.82
N LEU A 293 11.51 -1.60 -18.10
CA LEU A 293 10.51 -0.86 -18.85
C LEU A 293 9.93 -1.77 -19.94
N SER A 294 8.62 -1.68 -20.15
CA SER A 294 7.92 -2.32 -21.28
C SER A 294 6.85 -1.42 -21.86
N ALA A 295 6.62 -1.56 -23.16
CA ALA A 295 5.51 -0.97 -23.86
C ALA A 295 5.28 -1.78 -25.15
N GLU A 296 4.07 -1.77 -25.67
CA GLU A 296 3.74 -2.34 -26.95
C GLU A 296 3.00 -1.30 -27.82
N THR A 297 3.26 -1.26 -29.11
CA THR A 297 2.57 -0.34 -30.00
C THR A 297 1.69 -1.10 -31.00
N TYR A 298 0.55 -0.49 -31.33
CA TYR A 298 -0.36 -0.96 -32.37
C TYR A 298 -0.47 0.06 -33.52
N PRO A 299 -0.86 -0.37 -34.72
CA PRO A 299 -0.93 0.52 -35.89
C PRO A 299 -1.82 1.75 -35.63
N ALA A 300 -1.41 2.91 -36.11
CA ALA A 300 -2.17 4.15 -35.97
C ALA A 300 -3.60 4.09 -36.54
N THR A 301 -3.82 3.18 -37.51
CA THR A 301 -5.13 2.90 -38.12
C THR A 301 -5.91 1.81 -37.39
N ALA A 302 -5.33 1.12 -36.37
CA ALA A 302 -6.04 0.10 -35.63
C ALA A 302 -6.95 0.71 -34.57
N TYR A 303 -8.08 0.07 -34.32
CA TYR A 303 -8.92 0.31 -33.18
C TYR A 303 -8.43 -0.58 -32.01
N TYR A 304 -8.26 0.00 -30.85
CA TYR A 304 -7.86 -0.72 -29.64
C TYR A 304 -8.59 -0.17 -28.42
N GLU A 305 -9.28 -1.03 -27.69
CA GLU A 305 -10.04 -0.65 -26.51
C GLU A 305 -9.76 -1.61 -25.36
N THR A 306 -9.20 -1.10 -24.25
CA THR A 306 -8.91 -1.84 -23.01
C THR A 306 -9.98 -1.69 -21.95
N PHE A 307 -10.84 -0.70 -22.08
CA PHE A 307 -11.82 -0.26 -21.07
C PHE A 307 -11.23 0.32 -19.77
N ASP A 308 -9.92 0.38 -19.61
CA ASP A 308 -9.27 0.75 -18.34
C ASP A 308 -9.50 2.22 -17.95
N GLU A 309 -9.58 3.11 -18.93
CA GLU A 309 -9.85 4.54 -18.71
C GLU A 309 -11.34 4.87 -18.66
N LEU A 310 -12.21 3.90 -18.92
CA LEU A 310 -13.63 4.14 -19.05
C LEU A 310 -14.40 3.95 -17.74
N SER A 311 -15.46 4.73 -17.58
CA SER A 311 -16.51 4.56 -16.56
C SER A 311 -17.88 4.20 -17.17
N LYS A 312 -18.02 4.36 -18.47
CA LYS A 312 -19.20 4.01 -19.28
C LYS A 312 -18.73 3.40 -20.61
N LEU A 313 -19.66 2.85 -21.38
CA LEU A 313 -19.36 2.39 -22.74
C LEU A 313 -18.84 3.56 -23.60
N PRO A 314 -17.89 3.31 -24.52
CA PRO A 314 -17.49 4.28 -25.52
C PRO A 314 -18.71 4.81 -26.28
N ASP A 315 -18.72 6.10 -26.64
CA ASP A 315 -19.86 6.72 -27.28
C ASP A 315 -20.12 6.16 -28.72
N GLU A 316 -19.12 5.60 -29.34
CA GLU A 316 -19.18 4.93 -30.66
C GLU A 316 -19.69 3.48 -30.59
N TRP A 317 -19.82 2.90 -29.40
CA TRP A 317 -20.40 1.56 -29.25
C TRP A 317 -21.91 1.64 -29.12
N VAL A 318 -22.61 0.83 -29.89
CA VAL A 318 -24.07 0.88 -29.96
C VAL A 318 -24.69 -0.32 -29.26
N VAL A 319 -25.54 -0.08 -28.28
CA VAL A 319 -26.36 -1.14 -27.66
C VAL A 319 -27.75 -1.14 -28.29
N VAL A 320 -28.09 -2.23 -28.91
CA VAL A 320 -29.44 -2.46 -29.45
C VAL A 320 -30.25 -3.25 -28.44
N LYS A 321 -31.27 -2.61 -27.87
CA LYS A 321 -32.15 -3.18 -26.87
C LYS A 321 -33.21 -4.06 -27.53
N ASN A 322 -33.31 -5.33 -27.11
CA ASN A 322 -34.36 -6.25 -27.52
C ASN A 322 -35.21 -6.75 -26.32
N GLY A 323 -34.85 -6.31 -25.13
CA GLY A 323 -35.54 -6.56 -23.86
C GLY A 323 -34.99 -5.71 -22.75
N ASN A 324 -35.28 -6.04 -21.50
CA ASN A 324 -34.77 -5.37 -20.32
C ASN A 324 -33.85 -6.25 -19.47
N GLU A 325 -33.45 -7.39 -19.99
CA GLU A 325 -32.81 -8.46 -19.23
C GLU A 325 -31.29 -8.34 -19.22
N THR A 326 -30.68 -7.68 -20.20
CA THR A 326 -29.23 -7.54 -20.30
C THR A 326 -28.80 -6.13 -19.91
N THR A 327 -27.78 -6.04 -19.07
CA THR A 327 -27.10 -4.79 -18.76
C THR A 327 -25.64 -4.88 -19.13
N TYR A 328 -25.13 -3.83 -19.81
CA TYR A 328 -23.72 -3.68 -20.10
C TYR A 328 -23.11 -2.60 -19.22
N SER A 329 -21.99 -2.88 -18.63
CA SER A 329 -21.27 -1.95 -17.76
C SER A 329 -19.76 -2.19 -17.81
N ILE A 330 -18.99 -1.18 -17.42
CA ILE A 330 -17.56 -1.35 -17.20
C ILE A 330 -17.34 -1.90 -15.79
N ASN A 331 -16.76 -3.09 -15.70
CA ASN A 331 -16.41 -3.72 -14.43
C ASN A 331 -14.98 -3.35 -14.06
N SER A 332 -14.77 -2.88 -12.83
CA SER A 332 -13.53 -2.25 -12.39
C SER A 332 -12.39 -3.23 -12.01
N SER A 333 -12.64 -4.54 -12.01
CA SER A 333 -11.64 -5.48 -11.45
C SER A 333 -11.69 -6.91 -12.02
N LYS A 334 -12.56 -7.15 -13.03
CA LYS A 334 -12.74 -8.50 -13.58
C LYS A 334 -12.07 -8.70 -14.95
N GLY A 335 -11.33 -7.72 -15.44
CA GLY A 335 -10.57 -7.81 -16.69
C GLY A 335 -9.36 -8.74 -16.60
N VAL A 336 -8.61 -8.83 -17.68
CA VAL A 336 -7.34 -9.58 -17.75
C VAL A 336 -6.37 -8.99 -16.73
N ASN A 337 -5.75 -9.83 -15.91
CA ASN A 337 -4.84 -9.43 -14.84
C ASN A 337 -5.45 -8.43 -13.81
N GLY A 338 -6.78 -8.43 -13.66
CA GLY A 338 -7.45 -7.52 -12.71
C GLY A 338 -7.75 -6.12 -13.24
N SER A 339 -7.52 -5.86 -14.52
CA SER A 339 -7.90 -4.63 -15.22
C SER A 339 -9.43 -4.47 -15.31
N LYS A 340 -9.88 -3.37 -15.91
CA LYS A 340 -11.30 -3.21 -16.23
C LYS A 340 -11.70 -4.05 -17.44
N CYS A 341 -12.97 -4.31 -17.59
CA CYS A 341 -13.52 -4.98 -18.77
C CYS A 341 -14.97 -4.56 -19.03
N LEU A 342 -15.42 -4.75 -20.24
CA LEU A 342 -16.84 -4.75 -20.55
C LEU A 342 -17.50 -5.99 -19.93
N SER A 343 -18.56 -5.80 -19.18
CA SER A 343 -19.35 -6.84 -18.56
C SER A 343 -20.80 -6.79 -19.06
N GLY A 344 -21.26 -7.87 -19.66
CA GLY A 344 -22.68 -8.07 -19.94
C GLY A 344 -23.25 -8.99 -18.86
N SER A 345 -24.38 -8.62 -18.26
CA SER A 345 -25.12 -9.44 -17.28
C SER A 345 -26.53 -9.66 -17.79
N ILE A 346 -26.94 -10.92 -17.84
CA ILE A 346 -28.31 -11.34 -18.16
C ILE A 346 -29.03 -11.59 -16.82
N GLY A 347 -30.25 -11.07 -16.68
CA GLY A 347 -31.10 -11.35 -15.53
C GLY A 347 -31.44 -12.84 -15.44
N SER A 348 -31.83 -13.32 -14.26
CA SER A 348 -32.20 -14.71 -14.04
C SER A 348 -33.50 -15.05 -14.85
N TRP A 349 -33.39 -16.05 -15.70
CA TRP A 349 -34.53 -16.60 -16.51
C TRP A 349 -34.90 -15.79 -17.78
N GLY A 350 -33.97 -15.09 -18.40
CA GLY A 350 -34.23 -14.46 -19.71
C GLY A 350 -34.46 -15.45 -20.82
N ASP A 351 -35.43 -15.18 -21.71
CA ASP A 351 -35.63 -15.89 -22.97
C ASP A 351 -34.57 -15.45 -23.98
N GLU A 352 -34.02 -16.36 -24.78
CA GLU A 352 -33.04 -16.08 -25.83
C GLU A 352 -33.50 -14.97 -26.81
N SER A 353 -34.84 -14.78 -26.94
CA SER A 353 -35.42 -13.73 -27.76
C SER A 353 -35.30 -12.31 -27.19
N THR A 354 -34.84 -12.15 -25.95
CA THR A 354 -34.75 -10.86 -25.26
C THR A 354 -33.32 -10.37 -25.03
N ILE A 355 -32.32 -11.00 -25.65
CA ILE A 355 -30.91 -10.65 -25.50
C ILE A 355 -30.59 -9.34 -26.23
N ASP A 356 -30.03 -8.39 -25.52
CA ASP A 356 -29.50 -7.16 -26.09
C ASP A 356 -28.17 -7.43 -26.81
N THR A 357 -27.92 -6.71 -27.88
CA THR A 357 -26.69 -6.80 -28.66
C THR A 357 -25.88 -5.53 -28.53
N ILE A 358 -24.56 -5.68 -28.41
CA ILE A 358 -23.62 -4.57 -28.44
C ILE A 358 -22.83 -4.61 -29.75
N PHE A 359 -22.74 -3.50 -30.44
CA PHE A 359 -21.96 -3.34 -31.65
C PHE A 359 -20.73 -2.47 -31.37
N THR A 360 -19.58 -2.92 -31.86
CA THR A 360 -18.36 -2.10 -31.93
C THR A 360 -18.49 -1.06 -33.04
N PRO A 361 -17.61 -0.08 -33.14
CA PRO A 361 -17.42 0.69 -34.36
C PRO A 361 -17.14 -0.20 -35.56
N VAL A 362 -17.33 0.32 -36.74
CA VAL A 362 -16.96 -0.41 -37.99
C VAL A 362 -15.45 -0.63 -38.00
N ILE A 363 -15.06 -1.89 -38.05
CA ILE A 363 -13.65 -2.32 -38.07
C ILE A 363 -13.45 -3.33 -39.22
N SER A 364 -12.26 -3.36 -39.78
CA SER A 364 -11.87 -4.35 -40.84
C SER A 364 -10.47 -4.88 -40.57
N GLY A 365 -10.11 -5.94 -41.26
CA GLY A 365 -8.81 -6.59 -41.10
C GLY A 365 -8.77 -7.60 -39.95
N LYS A 366 -7.61 -7.74 -39.30
CA LYS A 366 -7.45 -8.68 -38.20
C LYS A 366 -8.07 -8.14 -36.91
N VAL A 367 -8.96 -8.92 -36.33
CA VAL A 367 -9.59 -8.59 -35.04
C VAL A 367 -9.20 -9.63 -33.99
N THR A 368 -8.77 -9.15 -32.83
CA THR A 368 -8.47 -9.99 -31.66
C THR A 368 -9.21 -9.45 -30.43
N PHE A 369 -9.83 -10.33 -29.66
CA PHE A 369 -10.43 -9.95 -28.40
C PHE A 369 -10.35 -11.08 -27.38
N ASP A 370 -10.24 -10.69 -26.13
CA ASP A 370 -10.32 -11.61 -25.00
C ASP A 370 -11.72 -11.64 -24.42
N PHE A 371 -12.19 -12.83 -24.07
CA PHE A 371 -13.46 -12.98 -23.41
C PHE A 371 -13.42 -14.03 -22.30
N LYS A 372 -14.32 -13.89 -21.35
CA LYS A 372 -14.54 -14.84 -20.27
C LYS A 372 -16.01 -14.99 -19.99
N LYS A 373 -16.46 -16.22 -19.82
CA LYS A 373 -17.87 -16.53 -19.55
C LYS A 373 -18.04 -16.94 -18.10
N ALA A 374 -19.03 -16.38 -17.41
CA ALA A 374 -19.44 -16.79 -16.08
C ALA A 374 -20.96 -17.05 -16.12
N GLY A 375 -21.39 -18.28 -15.82
CA GLY A 375 -22.79 -18.64 -15.88
C GLY A 375 -23.00 -20.15 -15.94
N GLY A 376 -24.20 -20.57 -16.27
CA GLY A 376 -24.57 -21.98 -16.41
C GLY A 376 -23.95 -22.65 -17.64
N SER A 377 -24.10 -23.96 -17.77
CA SER A 377 -23.55 -24.74 -18.89
C SER A 377 -24.19 -24.40 -20.26
N SER A 378 -25.38 -23.80 -20.24
CA SER A 378 -26.13 -23.35 -21.42
C SER A 378 -25.89 -21.88 -21.78
N ASP A 379 -25.26 -21.09 -20.89
CA ASP A 379 -25.02 -19.69 -21.15
C ASP A 379 -23.91 -19.53 -22.18
N ALA A 380 -24.08 -18.60 -23.12
CA ALA A 380 -23.12 -18.37 -24.19
C ALA A 380 -22.92 -16.88 -24.45
N ILE A 381 -21.68 -16.50 -24.76
CA ILE A 381 -21.38 -15.26 -25.47
C ILE A 381 -21.35 -15.65 -26.94
N GLN A 382 -22.15 -14.99 -27.78
CA GLN A 382 -22.11 -15.13 -29.22
C GLN A 382 -21.51 -13.86 -29.83
N ALA A 383 -20.53 -14.01 -30.68
CA ALA A 383 -19.95 -12.92 -31.41
C ALA A 383 -20.16 -13.15 -32.95
N TYR A 384 -20.38 -12.07 -33.66
CA TYR A 384 -20.64 -12.12 -35.09
C TYR A 384 -19.87 -11.01 -35.79
N ILE A 385 -19.41 -11.30 -37.01
CA ILE A 385 -19.11 -10.27 -38.01
C ILE A 385 -20.43 -9.91 -38.68
N VAL A 386 -20.75 -8.62 -38.69
CA VAL A 386 -21.95 -8.11 -39.38
C VAL A 386 -21.50 -7.17 -40.51
N THR A 387 -21.75 -7.55 -41.73
CA THR A 387 -21.41 -6.75 -42.93
C THR A 387 -22.47 -5.68 -43.19
N ALA A 388 -22.15 -4.71 -44.05
CA ALA A 388 -23.03 -3.57 -44.37
C ALA A 388 -24.40 -3.97 -44.96
N ASP A 389 -24.49 -5.15 -45.60
CA ASP A 389 -25.73 -5.72 -46.11
C ASP A 389 -26.56 -6.46 -45.04
N GLY A 390 -26.05 -6.50 -43.80
CA GLY A 390 -26.70 -7.18 -42.65
C GLY A 390 -26.40 -8.68 -42.59
N THR A 391 -25.49 -9.21 -43.41
CA THR A 391 -25.06 -10.62 -43.34
C THR A 391 -24.29 -10.83 -42.05
N GLN A 392 -24.67 -11.89 -41.30
CA GLN A 392 -24.03 -12.24 -40.01
C GLN A 392 -23.21 -13.53 -40.17
N THR A 393 -21.94 -13.45 -39.82
CA THR A 393 -21.04 -14.61 -39.75
C THR A 393 -20.63 -14.86 -38.32
N ALA A 394 -21.01 -16.01 -37.78
CA ALA A 394 -20.71 -16.36 -36.39
C ALA A 394 -19.22 -16.57 -36.17
N ILE A 395 -18.70 -15.94 -35.11
CA ILE A 395 -17.36 -16.19 -34.56
C ILE A 395 -17.51 -17.25 -33.47
N ASN A 396 -16.76 -18.33 -33.54
CA ASN A 396 -16.86 -19.41 -32.57
C ASN A 396 -16.23 -18.99 -31.21
N THR A 397 -17.06 -18.73 -30.23
CA THR A 397 -16.66 -18.44 -28.86
C THR A 397 -16.85 -19.64 -27.92
N GLY A 398 -17.32 -20.79 -28.44
CA GLY A 398 -17.64 -21.99 -27.66
C GLY A 398 -18.85 -21.81 -26.71
N THR A 399 -19.25 -22.87 -26.03
CA THR A 399 -20.34 -22.90 -25.04
C THR A 399 -19.82 -23.21 -23.64
N GLY A 400 -20.62 -22.89 -22.61
CA GLY A 400 -20.31 -23.17 -21.19
C GLY A 400 -19.49 -22.10 -20.49
N SER A 401 -19.31 -22.23 -19.17
CA SER A 401 -18.52 -21.31 -18.35
C SER A 401 -17.02 -21.56 -18.50
N SER A 402 -16.21 -20.50 -18.40
CA SER A 402 -14.76 -20.56 -18.35
C SER A 402 -14.26 -19.84 -17.11
N SER A 403 -13.36 -20.46 -16.37
CA SER A 403 -12.67 -19.80 -15.23
C SER A 403 -11.52 -18.90 -15.67
N SER A 404 -11.07 -19.00 -16.92
CA SER A 404 -9.97 -18.26 -17.51
C SER A 404 -10.42 -17.44 -18.71
N TRP A 405 -9.65 -16.41 -19.03
CA TRP A 405 -9.79 -15.64 -20.24
C TRP A 405 -9.37 -16.47 -21.47
N THR A 406 -10.05 -16.26 -22.57
CA THR A 406 -9.80 -16.93 -23.86
C THR A 406 -9.64 -15.87 -24.93
N THR A 407 -8.56 -15.94 -25.68
CA THR A 407 -8.30 -15.07 -26.83
C THR A 407 -8.94 -15.63 -28.08
N VAL A 408 -9.68 -14.81 -28.81
CA VAL A 408 -10.22 -15.10 -30.14
C VAL A 408 -9.50 -14.25 -31.16
N ASN A 409 -9.05 -14.87 -32.21
CA ASN A 409 -8.44 -14.21 -33.38
C ASN A 409 -9.34 -14.43 -34.60
N VAL A 410 -9.65 -13.35 -35.28
CA VAL A 410 -10.34 -13.33 -36.58
C VAL A 410 -9.38 -12.69 -37.59
N ASP A 411 -8.87 -13.49 -38.50
CA ASP A 411 -7.76 -13.07 -39.36
C ASP A 411 -8.17 -12.12 -40.49
N ASP A 412 -9.45 -12.13 -40.87
CA ASP A 412 -9.93 -11.31 -42.00
C ASP A 412 -11.39 -10.90 -41.78
N VAL A 413 -11.59 -9.71 -41.23
CA VAL A 413 -12.90 -9.04 -41.17
C VAL A 413 -13.01 -8.17 -42.43
N PRO A 414 -13.98 -8.41 -43.35
CA PRO A 414 -14.10 -7.64 -44.57
C PRO A 414 -14.42 -6.17 -44.30
N GLU A 415 -14.07 -5.30 -45.25
CA GLU A 415 -14.40 -3.87 -45.24
C GLU A 415 -15.91 -3.62 -45.33
#